data_7fc127d2e153c51595cd82b072ff7832
#
_entry.id   7fc127d2e153c51595cd82b072ff7832
#
_cell.length_a   1.000
_cell.length_b   1.000
_cell.length_c   1.000
_cell.angle_alpha   90.00
_cell.angle_beta   90.00
_cell.angle_gamma   90.00
#
_symmetry.space_group_name_H-M   'P 1'
#
loop_
_entity.id
_entity.type
_entity.pdbx_description
1 polymer ?
#
loop_
_entity_poly.entity_id
_entity_poly.type
_entity_poly.pdbx_seq_one_letter_code
_entity_poly.pdbx_strand_id
1 'polypeptide(L)'
;MRTWKNKAFFALALYGLAIGATVYAADPPKKEPRKAETPEPGSPGDTLTREDARMAYLVYKLLDKDGNIIGADLKRGAKLFYQNCRPCHGEDGMRVNFNPGGRPEFIGIRARKDLPTFWYQMNFGDEDRKMEAYIDEIPVDEMRDIAAFAQTLP
;
A
#
# COMPACT_ATOMS: atom_id res chain seq x y z
N MET A 1 -66.44 45.98 28.79
CA MET A 1 -66.10 46.52 27.47
C MET A 1 -64.66 47.01 27.47
N ARG A 2 -63.73 46.19 26.99
CA ARG A 2 -62.30 46.60 26.84
C ARG A 2 -61.81 46.13 25.49
N THR A 3 -61.54 47.07 24.63
CA THR A 3 -61.01 46.91 23.30
C THR A 3 -59.51 46.62 23.37
N TRP A 4 -59.06 45.48 22.79
CA TRP A 4 -57.64 45.11 22.71
C TRP A 4 -57.14 45.50 21.33
N LYS A 5 -56.16 46.39 21.27
CA LYS A 5 -55.50 46.81 20.05
C LYS A 5 -54.46 45.80 19.63
N ASN A 6 -54.63 45.23 18.44
CA ASN A 6 -53.64 44.37 17.74
C ASN A 6 -52.39 45.17 17.40
N LYS A 7 -51.22 44.74 17.88
CA LYS A 7 -49.93 45.18 17.39
C LYS A 7 -49.38 44.07 16.48
N ALA A 8 -49.37 44.31 15.23
CA ALA A 8 -48.68 43.48 14.24
C ALA A 8 -47.17 43.66 14.39
N PHE A 9 -46.48 42.61 14.71
CA PHE A 9 -45.02 42.53 14.62
C PHE A 9 -44.61 42.01 13.24
N PHE A 10 -44.03 42.85 12.41
CA PHE A 10 -43.34 42.45 11.22
C PHE A 10 -42.03 41.81 11.59
N ALA A 11 -41.90 40.49 11.43
CA ALA A 11 -40.64 39.75 11.49
C ALA A 11 -40.02 39.76 10.10
N LEU A 12 -38.95 40.55 9.94
CA LEU A 12 -38.07 40.45 8.76
C LEU A 12 -37.27 39.15 8.86
N ALA A 13 -37.59 38.18 8.02
CA ALA A 13 -36.77 37.00 7.83
C ALA A 13 -35.60 37.35 6.90
N LEU A 14 -34.42 37.49 7.48
CA LEU A 14 -33.19 37.56 6.73
C LEU A 14 -32.82 36.13 6.27
N TYR A 15 -33.08 35.81 5.02
CA TYR A 15 -32.60 34.63 4.31
C TYR A 15 -31.08 34.83 4.06
N GLY A 16 -30.27 34.33 4.93
CA GLY A 16 -28.84 34.16 4.69
C GLY A 16 -28.59 33.05 3.69
N LEU A 17 -28.27 33.40 2.45
CA LEU A 17 -27.71 32.45 1.47
C LEU A 17 -26.32 32.05 1.93
N ALA A 18 -26.22 30.91 2.61
CA ALA A 18 -24.95 30.23 2.81
C ALA A 18 -24.54 29.59 1.49
N ILE A 19 -23.69 30.27 0.72
CA ILE A 19 -23.01 29.67 -0.44
C ILE A 19 -21.98 28.71 0.15
N GLY A 20 -22.35 27.43 0.28
CA GLY A 20 -21.43 26.36 0.62
C GLY A 20 -20.41 26.20 -0.50
N ALA A 21 -19.22 26.77 -0.33
CA ALA A 21 -18.08 26.45 -1.16
C ALA A 21 -17.69 24.99 -0.87
N THR A 22 -18.13 24.07 -1.72
CA THR A 22 -17.59 22.72 -1.75
C THR A 22 -16.14 22.83 -2.20
N VAL A 23 -15.24 22.76 -1.23
CA VAL A 23 -13.80 22.60 -1.50
C VAL A 23 -13.66 21.18 -2.04
N TYR A 24 -13.60 21.06 -3.37
CA TYR A 24 -13.13 19.83 -3.99
C TYR A 24 -11.67 19.66 -3.56
N ALA A 25 -11.42 18.72 -2.67
CA ALA A 25 -10.07 18.28 -2.42
C ALA A 25 -9.53 17.76 -3.74
N ALA A 26 -8.57 18.48 -4.32
CA ALA A 26 -7.87 18.00 -5.49
C ALA A 26 -7.19 16.67 -5.10
N ASP A 27 -7.40 15.65 -5.92
CA ASP A 27 -6.69 14.39 -5.75
C ASP A 27 -5.18 14.68 -5.63
N PRO A 28 -4.48 13.99 -4.71
CA PRO A 28 -3.04 14.16 -4.61
C PRO A 28 -2.42 13.88 -5.98
N PRO A 29 -1.42 14.66 -6.40
CA PRO A 29 -0.80 14.50 -7.70
C PRO A 29 -0.35 13.03 -7.84
N LYS A 30 -0.89 12.36 -8.88
CA LYS A 30 -0.50 11.01 -9.24
C LYS A 30 1.01 11.05 -9.49
N LYS A 31 1.79 10.43 -8.59
CA LYS A 31 3.23 10.33 -8.79
C LYS A 31 3.45 9.57 -10.09
N GLU A 32 3.95 10.26 -11.10
CA GLU A 32 4.42 9.56 -12.30
C GLU A 32 5.46 8.53 -11.88
N PRO A 33 5.37 7.29 -12.39
CA PRO A 33 6.41 6.31 -12.15
C PRO A 33 7.72 6.93 -12.60
N ARG A 34 8.65 7.17 -11.67
CA ARG A 34 10.00 7.59 -12.04
C ARG A 34 10.53 6.49 -12.95
N LYS A 35 10.73 6.82 -14.23
CA LYS A 35 11.53 5.96 -15.10
C LYS A 35 12.85 5.76 -14.36
N ALA A 36 13.13 4.51 -13.99
CA ALA A 36 14.45 4.16 -13.52
C ALA A 36 15.42 4.67 -14.60
N GLU A 37 16.20 5.70 -14.27
CA GLU A 37 17.26 6.13 -15.16
C GLU A 37 18.22 4.95 -15.20
N THR A 38 18.14 4.19 -16.28
CA THR A 38 19.12 3.15 -16.56
C THR A 38 20.47 3.87 -16.66
N PRO A 39 21.43 3.53 -15.80
CA PRO A 39 22.74 4.16 -15.87
C PRO A 39 23.30 4.02 -17.28
N GLU A 40 24.03 5.05 -17.76
CA GLU A 40 24.68 4.95 -19.06
C GLU A 40 25.66 3.77 -19.08
N PRO A 41 25.70 2.98 -20.17
CA PRO A 41 26.61 1.87 -20.31
C PRO A 41 28.04 2.28 -19.97
N GLY A 42 28.70 1.55 -19.06
CA GLY A 42 30.04 1.84 -18.57
C GLY A 42 30.15 2.91 -17.49
N SER A 43 29.04 3.48 -16.99
CA SER A 43 29.06 4.36 -15.83
C SER A 43 29.21 3.56 -14.52
N PRO A 44 29.68 4.17 -13.41
CA PRO A 44 29.81 3.48 -12.13
C PRO A 44 28.50 2.91 -11.60
N GLY A 45 27.34 3.32 -12.13
CA GLY A 45 26.02 2.83 -11.78
C GLY A 45 25.48 1.73 -12.69
N ASP A 46 26.20 1.39 -13.76
CA ASP A 46 25.76 0.44 -14.80
C ASP A 46 25.71 -1.02 -14.34
N THR A 47 26.30 -1.34 -13.20
CA THR A 47 26.44 -2.73 -12.76
C THR A 47 25.39 -3.22 -11.76
N LEU A 48 24.61 -2.31 -11.16
CA LEU A 48 23.56 -2.66 -10.20
C LEU A 48 22.40 -1.67 -10.25
N THR A 49 21.33 -2.08 -10.89
CA THR A 49 20.07 -1.35 -10.79
C THR A 49 19.48 -1.47 -9.37
N ARG A 50 18.46 -0.66 -9.05
CA ARG A 50 17.74 -0.81 -7.77
C ARG A 50 17.02 -2.16 -7.70
N GLU A 51 16.56 -2.63 -8.84
CA GLU A 51 15.94 -3.95 -9.00
C GLU A 51 16.93 -5.05 -8.66
N ASP A 52 18.14 -5.00 -9.23
CA ASP A 52 19.22 -5.95 -8.92
C ASP A 52 19.57 -5.92 -7.44
N ALA A 53 19.65 -4.74 -6.84
CA ALA A 53 19.92 -4.59 -5.41
C ALA A 53 18.82 -5.22 -4.54
N ARG A 54 17.54 -5.12 -4.93
CA ARG A 54 16.43 -5.75 -4.23
C ARG A 54 16.45 -7.27 -4.34
N MET A 55 16.79 -7.79 -5.52
CA MET A 55 16.91 -9.24 -5.72
C MET A 55 18.17 -9.80 -5.04
N ALA A 56 19.28 -9.08 -5.08
CA ALA A 56 20.47 -9.46 -4.33
C ALA A 56 20.23 -9.46 -2.81
N TYR A 57 19.44 -8.53 -2.29
CA TYR A 57 19.07 -8.50 -0.89
C TYR A 57 18.32 -9.78 -0.47
N LEU A 58 17.39 -10.26 -1.29
CA LEU A 58 16.70 -11.53 -1.05
C LEU A 58 17.71 -12.68 -0.83
N VAL A 59 18.67 -12.79 -1.75
CA VAL A 59 19.60 -13.94 -1.78
C VAL A 59 20.64 -13.86 -0.66
N TYR A 60 21.18 -12.68 -0.39
CA TYR A 60 22.38 -12.53 0.44
C TYR A 60 22.11 -11.98 1.84
N LYS A 61 20.97 -11.36 2.09
CA LYS A 61 20.70 -10.65 3.35
C LYS A 61 19.34 -10.94 3.99
N LEU A 62 18.38 -11.39 3.22
CA LEU A 62 17.02 -11.59 3.72
C LEU A 62 16.90 -12.91 4.48
N LEU A 63 17.56 -13.95 4.01
CA LEU A 63 17.36 -15.31 4.49
C LEU A 63 18.57 -15.85 5.25
N ASP A 64 18.28 -16.68 6.25
CA ASP A 64 19.28 -17.54 6.84
C ASP A 64 19.55 -18.78 5.97
N LYS A 65 20.45 -19.65 6.43
CA LYS A 65 20.79 -20.91 5.75
C LYS A 65 19.61 -21.88 5.61
N ASP A 66 18.57 -21.72 6.42
CA ASP A 66 17.39 -22.57 6.46
C ASP A 66 16.20 -21.93 5.67
N GLY A 67 16.42 -20.76 5.05
CA GLY A 67 15.43 -20.06 4.24
C GLY A 67 14.44 -19.21 5.04
N ASN A 68 14.70 -18.92 6.30
CA ASN A 68 13.84 -18.06 7.10
C ASN A 68 14.28 -16.59 7.00
N ILE A 69 13.31 -15.69 7.03
CA ILE A 69 13.59 -14.25 7.06
C ILE A 69 14.21 -13.87 8.40
N ILE A 70 15.37 -13.22 8.35
CA ILE A 70 16.12 -12.80 9.54
C ILE A 70 16.01 -11.30 9.79
N GLY A 71 16.09 -10.94 11.08
CA GLY A 71 16.18 -9.55 11.52
C GLY A 71 14.92 -8.72 11.25
N ALA A 72 13.76 -9.36 11.05
CA ALA A 72 12.50 -8.67 10.80
C ALA A 72 11.83 -8.24 12.12
N ASP A 73 11.19 -7.06 12.08
CA ASP A 73 10.27 -6.60 13.12
C ASP A 73 8.83 -6.89 12.68
N LEU A 74 8.25 -7.95 13.23
CA LEU A 74 6.88 -8.38 12.91
C LEU A 74 5.83 -7.33 13.29
N LYS A 75 6.06 -6.55 14.35
CA LYS A 75 5.12 -5.51 14.77
C LYS A 75 5.13 -4.33 13.79
N ARG A 76 6.31 -3.93 13.33
CA ARG A 76 6.44 -2.93 12.27
C ARG A 76 5.84 -3.47 10.95
N GLY A 77 6.14 -4.71 10.61
CA GLY A 77 5.59 -5.39 9.44
C GLY A 77 4.06 -5.43 9.44
N ALA A 78 3.44 -5.76 10.56
CA ALA A 78 1.98 -5.73 10.72
C ALA A 78 1.41 -4.33 10.42
N LYS A 79 2.01 -3.30 11.04
CA LYS A 79 1.56 -1.91 10.82
C LYS A 79 1.66 -1.51 9.34
N LEU A 80 2.78 -1.81 8.70
CA LEU A 80 3.02 -1.49 7.30
C LEU A 80 2.09 -2.27 6.36
N PHE A 81 1.83 -3.54 6.65
CA PHE A 81 0.86 -4.36 5.93
C PHE A 81 -0.54 -3.75 6.01
N TYR A 82 -0.98 -3.32 7.18
CA TYR A 82 -2.26 -2.66 7.34
C TYR A 82 -2.36 -1.35 6.56
N GLN A 83 -1.28 -0.60 6.45
CA GLN A 83 -1.25 0.66 5.74
C GLN A 83 -1.24 0.49 4.22
N ASN A 84 -0.45 -0.45 3.70
CA ASN A 84 -0.15 -0.54 2.27
C ASN A 84 -0.84 -1.73 1.57
N CYS A 85 -1.02 -2.85 2.27
CA CYS A 85 -1.45 -4.11 1.64
C CYS A 85 -2.91 -4.46 1.94
N ARG A 86 -3.40 -4.14 3.15
CA ARG A 86 -4.77 -4.44 3.58
C ARG A 86 -5.87 -3.93 2.64
N PRO A 87 -5.79 -2.74 2.03
CA PRO A 87 -6.85 -2.25 1.16
C PRO A 87 -7.23 -3.23 0.05
N CYS A 88 -6.25 -3.94 -0.49
CA CYS A 88 -6.46 -4.95 -1.53
C CYS A 88 -6.56 -6.37 -0.96
N HIS A 89 -5.69 -6.74 -0.01
CA HIS A 89 -5.55 -8.13 0.46
C HIS A 89 -6.43 -8.50 1.65
N GLY A 90 -7.05 -7.53 2.32
CA GLY A 90 -7.83 -7.76 3.54
C GLY A 90 -6.97 -7.74 4.81
N GLU A 91 -7.62 -7.69 5.97
CA GLU A 91 -6.95 -7.64 7.27
C GLU A 91 -6.15 -8.91 7.58
N ASP A 92 -6.72 -10.04 7.19
CA ASP A 92 -6.18 -11.39 7.35
C ASP A 92 -5.42 -11.89 6.12
N GLY A 93 -5.30 -11.07 5.08
CA GLY A 93 -4.65 -11.43 3.83
C GLY A 93 -5.45 -12.40 2.95
N MET A 94 -6.74 -12.66 3.25
CA MET A 94 -7.55 -13.68 2.59
C MET A 94 -8.52 -13.11 1.54
N ARG A 95 -8.49 -11.81 1.25
CA ARG A 95 -9.41 -11.23 0.27
C ARG A 95 -9.11 -11.66 -1.17
N VAL A 96 -7.87 -11.93 -1.50
CA VAL A 96 -7.45 -12.35 -2.85
C VAL A 96 -7.04 -13.82 -2.79
N ASN A 97 -7.75 -14.66 -3.55
CA ASN A 97 -7.35 -16.05 -3.77
C ASN A 97 -6.49 -16.14 -5.04
N PHE A 98 -5.23 -16.52 -4.90
CA PHE A 98 -4.27 -16.64 -5.99
C PHE A 98 -4.44 -17.93 -6.79
N ASN A 99 -5.26 -18.88 -6.33
CA ASN A 99 -5.55 -20.14 -7.02
C ASN A 99 -7.06 -20.41 -7.07
N PRO A 100 -7.84 -19.66 -7.88
CA PRO A 100 -9.30 -19.78 -7.92
C PRO A 100 -9.81 -21.11 -8.48
N GLY A 101 -8.98 -21.83 -9.23
CA GLY A 101 -9.32 -23.12 -9.85
C GLY A 101 -8.93 -24.34 -9.02
N GLY A 102 -8.34 -24.17 -7.84
CA GLY A 102 -7.84 -25.25 -7.01
C GLY A 102 -8.00 -25.00 -5.52
N ARG A 103 -7.09 -25.57 -4.72
CA ARG A 103 -7.06 -25.30 -3.29
C ARG A 103 -6.75 -23.81 -3.07
N PRO A 104 -7.56 -23.09 -2.30
CA PRO A 104 -7.34 -21.66 -2.07
C PRO A 104 -5.91 -21.37 -1.59
N GLU A 105 -5.29 -20.38 -2.20
CA GLU A 105 -3.99 -19.82 -1.80
C GLU A 105 -4.16 -18.34 -1.52
N PHE A 106 -3.81 -17.95 -0.31
CA PHE A 106 -3.84 -16.58 0.15
C PHE A 106 -2.42 -16.03 0.34
N ILE A 107 -2.32 -14.75 0.65
CA ILE A 107 -1.03 -14.06 0.72
C ILE A 107 -0.04 -14.75 1.68
N GLY A 108 -0.49 -15.23 2.83
CA GLY A 108 0.36 -15.93 3.80
C GLY A 108 0.92 -17.25 3.25
N ILE A 109 0.09 -18.00 2.54
CA ILE A 109 0.51 -19.25 1.87
C ILE A 109 1.54 -18.93 0.79
N ARG A 110 1.31 -17.89 -0.03
CA ARG A 110 2.26 -17.46 -1.07
C ARG A 110 3.60 -17.03 -0.47
N ALA A 111 3.58 -16.22 0.57
CA ALA A 111 4.77 -15.74 1.25
C ALA A 111 5.62 -16.89 1.84
N ARG A 112 4.98 -17.98 2.28
CA ARG A 112 5.69 -19.16 2.83
C ARG A 112 6.18 -20.12 1.74
N LYS A 113 5.37 -20.36 0.70
CA LYS A 113 5.68 -21.36 -0.33
C LYS A 113 6.66 -20.88 -1.39
N ASP A 114 6.56 -19.62 -1.76
CA ASP A 114 7.30 -19.05 -2.87
C ASP A 114 7.71 -17.62 -2.54
N LEU A 115 8.59 -17.51 -1.54
CA LEU A 115 9.10 -16.23 -1.08
C LEU A 115 9.82 -15.42 -2.18
N PRO A 116 10.58 -16.02 -3.11
CA PRO A 116 11.18 -15.26 -4.20
C PRO A 116 10.15 -14.54 -5.09
N THR A 117 9.13 -15.25 -5.53
CA THR A 117 8.04 -14.63 -6.32
C THR A 117 7.26 -13.61 -5.50
N PHE A 118 6.96 -13.91 -4.23
CA PHE A 118 6.30 -12.98 -3.35
C PHE A 118 7.12 -11.69 -3.14
N TRP A 119 8.43 -11.81 -2.91
CA TRP A 119 9.35 -10.70 -2.80
C TRP A 119 9.42 -9.87 -4.07
N TYR A 120 9.50 -10.55 -5.22
CA TYR A 120 9.49 -9.90 -6.53
C TYR A 120 8.22 -9.07 -6.71
N GLN A 121 7.05 -9.67 -6.50
CA GLN A 121 5.76 -8.99 -6.69
C GLN A 121 5.58 -7.79 -5.74
N MET A 122 6.01 -7.89 -4.48
CA MET A 122 5.97 -6.75 -3.57
C MET A 122 6.84 -5.58 -4.06
N ASN A 123 8.04 -5.88 -4.58
CA ASN A 123 8.95 -4.82 -5.03
C ASN A 123 8.52 -4.22 -6.36
N PHE A 124 8.17 -5.06 -7.34
CA PHE A 124 8.02 -4.65 -8.75
C PHE A 124 6.57 -4.65 -9.24
N GLY A 125 5.64 -5.10 -8.41
CA GLY A 125 4.23 -5.19 -8.77
C GLY A 125 3.89 -6.40 -9.64
N ASP A 126 2.64 -6.42 -10.08
CA ASP A 126 2.09 -7.41 -11.02
C ASP A 126 1.01 -6.71 -11.84
N GLU A 127 1.34 -6.27 -13.05
CA GLU A 127 0.44 -5.50 -13.91
C GLU A 127 -0.82 -6.29 -14.28
N ASP A 128 -0.68 -7.60 -14.53
CA ASP A 128 -1.79 -8.48 -14.89
C ASP A 128 -2.82 -8.57 -13.76
N ARG A 129 -2.36 -8.47 -12.53
CA ARG A 129 -3.19 -8.49 -11.32
C ARG A 129 -3.45 -7.13 -10.70
N LYS A 130 -3.00 -6.05 -11.36
CA LYS A 130 -3.14 -4.66 -10.89
C LYS A 130 -2.52 -4.43 -9.51
N MET A 131 -1.43 -5.11 -9.22
CA MET A 131 -0.65 -4.88 -8.02
C MET A 131 0.42 -3.84 -8.31
N GLU A 132 0.45 -2.79 -7.50
CA GLU A 132 1.44 -1.71 -7.62
C GLU A 132 2.82 -2.15 -7.15
N ALA A 133 3.86 -1.53 -7.72
CA ALA A 133 5.24 -1.71 -7.30
C ALA A 133 5.56 -0.81 -6.10
N TYR A 134 6.18 -1.36 -5.06
CA TYR A 134 6.51 -0.61 -3.85
C TYR A 134 8.01 -0.30 -3.70
N ILE A 135 8.83 -0.60 -4.72
CA ILE A 135 10.29 -0.39 -4.67
C ILE A 135 10.66 1.08 -4.39
N ASP A 136 9.87 2.02 -4.87
CA ASP A 136 10.11 3.45 -4.70
C ASP A 136 9.52 4.03 -3.42
N GLU A 137 8.57 3.33 -2.80
CA GLU A 137 7.78 3.85 -1.69
C GLU A 137 8.23 3.27 -0.34
N ILE A 138 8.63 2.00 -0.34
CA ILE A 138 8.94 1.26 0.90
C ILE A 138 10.43 0.89 0.93
N PRO A 139 11.17 1.32 1.95
CA PRO A 139 12.55 0.90 2.18
C PRO A 139 12.70 -0.62 2.27
N VAL A 140 13.87 -1.15 1.89
CA VAL A 140 14.10 -2.60 1.81
C VAL A 140 13.95 -3.32 3.15
N ASP A 141 14.34 -2.69 4.25
CA ASP A 141 14.19 -3.25 5.60
C ASP A 141 12.75 -3.27 6.08
N GLU A 142 11.94 -2.30 5.67
CA GLU A 142 10.49 -2.29 5.91
C GLU A 142 9.77 -3.33 5.06
N MET A 143 10.20 -3.49 3.80
CA MET A 143 9.72 -4.55 2.93
C MET A 143 9.99 -5.94 3.50
N ARG A 144 11.19 -6.16 4.08
CA ARG A 144 11.54 -7.37 4.83
C ARG A 144 10.54 -7.64 5.95
N ASP A 145 10.20 -6.63 6.73
CA ASP A 145 9.29 -6.78 7.86
C ASP A 145 7.88 -7.13 7.40
N ILE A 146 7.42 -6.53 6.29
CA ILE A 146 6.13 -6.88 5.66
C ILE A 146 6.16 -8.34 5.20
N ALA A 147 7.22 -8.78 4.55
CA ALA A 147 7.35 -10.15 4.08
C ALA A 147 7.30 -11.15 5.23
N ALA A 148 8.03 -10.89 6.30
CA ALA A 148 8.00 -11.73 7.49
C ALA A 148 6.64 -11.76 8.17
N PHE A 149 5.96 -10.62 8.27
CA PHE A 149 4.60 -10.56 8.80
C PHE A 149 3.62 -11.33 7.90
N ALA A 150 3.71 -11.18 6.58
CA ALA A 150 2.86 -11.89 5.64
C ALA A 150 2.96 -13.41 5.81
N GLN A 151 4.14 -13.94 6.14
CA GLN A 151 4.31 -15.38 6.42
C GLN A 151 3.54 -15.85 7.66
N THR A 152 3.14 -14.96 8.57
CA THR A 152 2.33 -15.30 9.76
C THR A 152 0.84 -15.37 9.47
N LEU A 153 0.40 -14.84 8.32
CA LEU A 153 -1.01 -14.84 7.90
C LEU A 153 -1.47 -16.24 7.44
N PRO A 154 -2.80 -16.50 7.42
CA PRO A 154 -3.39 -17.76 6.96
C PRO A 154 -2.95 -18.20 5.57
#